data_5d60054564c8b6fe5f4850e7258fe5bf
#
_entry.id   5d60054564c8b6fe5f4850e7258fe5bf
#
_cell.length_a   1.000
_cell.length_b   1.000
_cell.length_c   1.000
_cell.angle_alpha   90.00
_cell.angle_beta   90.00
_cell.angle_gamma   90.00
#
_symmetry.space_group_name_H-M   'P 1'
#
loop_
_entity.id
_entity.type
_entity.pdbx_description
1 polymer ?
#
loop_
_entity_poly.entity_id
_entity_poly.type
_entity_poly.pdbx_seq_one_letter_code
_entity_poly.pdbx_strand_id
1 'polypeptide(L)'
;MQQNKAGLSHEAFRGVVDGKAVQLYTLINKAGAEAHFINQGAKLVSLVVPSRTGYTDVVLGHDSLDEYIHSEEAYFGAICGRYANRIARGHFTIDGTSYELPINNGPNSLHGGLKGFNAVIWDGEELAPNKVAFTYTSPDGEEGYPGQLAVRVVYTLTDESELCIEYEATTTRPTVVNLTNHAYFNLSGEGDPSVHDHTLEIFAKEYLPTDETAIPYGAPAAVAGTPMDFSTPHLIGERIDTDTDQLRWARGYDHTYILDKGLGKLAIASRCSSPKTGIVMEVYTDQPGVQLYTGNWMSGNLRGKHDHRYPARAALCLETQHYPDSPNKPEYPSTRLNPGETFRSTTIFRFTLEA
;
A
#
# COMPACT_ATOMS: atom_id res chain seq x y z
N MET A 1 30.20 5.62 -11.39
CA MET A 1 28.88 5.95 -10.86
C MET A 1 28.89 5.59 -9.38
N GLN A 2 28.47 6.47 -8.52
CA GLN A 2 28.35 6.16 -7.07
C GLN A 2 27.21 5.14 -6.94
N GLN A 3 27.45 4.02 -6.28
CA GLN A 3 26.46 3.00 -6.00
C GLN A 3 25.41 3.63 -5.06
N ASN A 4 24.11 3.49 -5.37
CA ASN A 4 23.07 3.94 -4.46
C ASN A 4 23.11 3.12 -3.16
N LYS A 5 22.53 3.65 -2.06
CA LYS A 5 22.58 2.99 -0.74
C LYS A 5 21.83 1.68 -0.67
N ALA A 6 20.84 1.50 -1.57
CA ALA A 6 20.10 0.24 -1.71
C ALA A 6 20.86 -0.85 -2.48
N GLY A 7 22.02 -0.55 -3.07
CA GLY A 7 22.77 -1.51 -3.87
C GLY A 7 22.12 -1.89 -5.20
N LEU A 8 21.03 -1.22 -5.60
CA LEU A 8 20.28 -1.54 -6.81
C LEU A 8 21.00 -1.10 -8.09
N SER A 9 20.93 -1.93 -9.13
CA SER A 9 21.46 -1.61 -10.46
C SER A 9 20.36 -1.03 -11.35
N HIS A 10 20.55 0.20 -11.87
CA HIS A 10 19.63 0.77 -12.86
C HIS A 10 19.45 -0.12 -14.10
N GLU A 11 20.49 -0.84 -14.52
CA GLU A 11 20.44 -1.72 -15.69
C GLU A 11 19.53 -2.93 -15.45
N ALA A 12 19.48 -3.46 -14.21
CA ALA A 12 18.62 -4.61 -13.85
C ALA A 12 17.13 -4.28 -13.95
N PHE A 13 16.77 -2.99 -13.93
CA PHE A 13 15.37 -2.54 -14.05
C PHE A 13 15.02 -2.01 -15.43
N ARG A 14 15.94 -2.06 -16.40
CA ARG A 14 15.66 -1.65 -17.78
C ARG A 14 15.03 -2.78 -18.56
N GLY A 15 13.94 -2.48 -19.26
CA GLY A 15 13.26 -3.43 -20.12
C GLY A 15 12.12 -2.80 -20.90
N VAL A 16 11.41 -3.63 -21.64
CA VAL A 16 10.18 -3.25 -22.35
C VAL A 16 9.10 -4.24 -21.97
N VAL A 17 7.99 -3.73 -21.43
CA VAL A 17 6.81 -4.50 -21.05
C VAL A 17 5.60 -3.87 -21.74
N ASP A 18 4.77 -4.66 -22.40
CA ASP A 18 3.61 -4.19 -23.18
C ASP A 18 3.95 -3.06 -24.17
N GLY A 19 5.14 -3.10 -24.77
CA GLY A 19 5.62 -2.11 -25.73
C GLY A 19 6.08 -0.77 -25.11
N LYS A 20 6.06 -0.63 -23.79
CA LYS A 20 6.53 0.56 -23.06
C LYS A 20 7.85 0.28 -22.34
N ALA A 21 8.73 1.29 -22.31
CA ALA A 21 9.99 1.21 -21.57
C ALA A 21 9.75 1.22 -20.05
N VAL A 22 10.47 0.37 -19.35
CA VAL A 22 10.55 0.35 -17.88
C VAL A 22 11.95 0.76 -17.45
N GLN A 23 12.03 1.54 -16.38
CA GLN A 23 13.29 1.98 -15.77
C GLN A 23 13.14 2.27 -14.28
N LEU A 24 14.28 2.37 -13.59
CA LEU A 24 14.39 2.77 -12.20
C LEU A 24 14.50 4.30 -12.09
N TYR A 25 13.69 4.89 -11.20
CA TYR A 25 13.72 6.29 -10.80
C TYR A 25 14.28 6.39 -9.39
N THR A 26 15.14 7.36 -9.13
CA THR A 26 15.79 7.53 -7.83
C THR A 26 15.57 8.94 -7.29
N LEU A 27 15.00 9.03 -6.10
CA LEU A 27 14.87 10.27 -5.35
C LEU A 27 15.89 10.29 -4.22
N ILE A 28 16.49 11.47 -4.00
CA ILE A 28 17.46 11.69 -2.93
C ILE A 28 17.14 13.02 -2.25
N ASN A 29 17.06 13.01 -0.92
CA ASN A 29 16.91 14.23 -0.14
C ASN A 29 18.27 14.74 0.41
N LYS A 30 18.27 15.93 1.02
CA LYS A 30 19.49 16.50 1.60
C LYS A 30 19.98 15.76 2.86
N ALA A 31 19.10 15.04 3.56
CA ALA A 31 19.47 14.19 4.69
C ALA A 31 20.12 12.87 4.24
N GLY A 32 20.20 12.61 2.93
CA GLY A 32 20.81 11.42 2.36
C GLY A 32 19.90 10.18 2.37
N ALA A 33 18.63 10.32 2.65
CA ALA A 33 17.65 9.25 2.41
C ALA A 33 17.46 9.08 0.89
N GLU A 34 17.16 7.84 0.46
CA GLU A 34 16.94 7.49 -0.95
C GLU A 34 15.64 6.71 -1.09
N ALA A 35 14.88 6.99 -2.15
CA ALA A 35 13.71 6.21 -2.54
C ALA A 35 13.83 5.82 -4.02
N HIS A 36 13.59 4.55 -4.31
CA HIS A 36 13.73 3.99 -5.65
C HIS A 36 12.39 3.46 -6.13
N PHE A 37 12.05 3.76 -7.39
CA PHE A 37 10.76 3.40 -7.98
C PHE A 37 10.96 2.79 -9.35
N ILE A 38 10.02 1.92 -9.78
CA ILE A 38 9.87 1.51 -11.17
C ILE A 38 8.50 1.95 -11.69
N ASN A 39 8.42 2.27 -12.96
CA ASN A 39 7.15 2.66 -13.59
C ASN A 39 6.24 1.45 -13.94
N GLN A 40 6.67 0.22 -13.77
CA GLN A 40 5.78 -0.94 -13.74
C GLN A 40 5.04 -0.95 -12.39
N GLY A 41 3.75 -0.61 -12.40
CA GLY A 41 2.92 -0.50 -11.20
C GLY A 41 3.18 0.73 -10.34
N ALA A 42 4.00 1.71 -10.81
CA ALA A 42 4.49 2.85 -10.03
C ALA A 42 5.02 2.43 -8.65
N LYS A 43 5.77 1.31 -8.62
CA LYS A 43 6.19 0.60 -7.41
C LYS A 43 7.32 1.31 -6.69
N LEU A 44 7.19 1.43 -5.37
CA LEU A 44 8.30 1.71 -4.45
C LEU A 44 9.14 0.45 -4.28
N VAL A 45 10.35 0.45 -4.83
CA VAL A 45 11.27 -0.70 -4.83
C VAL A 45 12.13 -0.73 -3.57
N SER A 46 12.56 0.44 -3.11
CA SER A 46 13.45 0.60 -1.96
C SER A 46 13.21 1.96 -1.32
N LEU A 47 13.32 2.00 -0.01
CA LEU A 47 13.28 3.24 0.78
C LEU A 47 14.34 3.18 1.87
N VAL A 48 15.46 3.86 1.62
CA VAL A 48 16.61 3.88 2.51
C VAL A 48 16.54 5.13 3.38
N VAL A 49 16.37 4.93 4.68
CA VAL A 49 16.21 6.00 5.67
C VAL A 49 17.32 5.95 6.72
N PRO A 50 17.61 7.08 7.42
CA PRO A 50 18.54 7.07 8.54
C PRO A 50 18.11 6.09 9.65
N SER A 51 19.09 5.41 10.26
CA SER A 51 18.94 4.49 11.37
C SER A 51 20.05 4.71 12.40
N ARG A 52 19.96 4.07 13.58
CA ARG A 52 21.03 4.14 14.60
C ARG A 52 22.39 3.64 14.10
N THR A 53 22.41 2.78 13.09
CA THR A 53 23.63 2.19 12.51
C THR A 53 24.04 2.78 11.17
N GLY A 54 23.43 3.90 10.75
CA GLY A 54 23.68 4.56 9.47
C GLY A 54 22.40 4.70 8.63
N TYR A 55 22.21 3.83 7.66
CA TYR A 55 21.02 3.83 6.80
C TYR A 55 20.47 2.41 6.67
N THR A 56 19.14 2.30 6.60
CA THR A 56 18.42 1.02 6.48
C THR A 56 17.40 1.10 5.37
N ASP A 57 17.38 0.12 4.47
CA ASP A 57 16.28 -0.07 3.52
C ASP A 57 15.11 -0.74 4.25
N VAL A 58 13.99 -0.06 4.31
CA VAL A 58 12.85 -0.44 5.15
C VAL A 58 11.67 -1.04 4.38
N VAL A 59 11.81 -1.30 3.07
CA VAL A 59 10.74 -1.91 2.28
C VAL A 59 11.21 -3.18 1.57
N LEU A 60 10.35 -4.20 1.53
CA LEU A 60 10.58 -5.42 0.78
C LEU A 60 10.39 -5.17 -0.72
N GLY A 61 11.09 -5.93 -1.56
CA GLY A 61 11.01 -5.84 -3.02
C GLY A 61 11.95 -6.81 -3.71
N HIS A 62 12.29 -6.52 -4.96
CA HIS A 62 13.18 -7.33 -5.80
C HIS A 62 14.33 -6.50 -6.35
N ASP A 63 15.40 -7.16 -6.84
CA ASP A 63 16.60 -6.54 -7.38
C ASP A 63 16.52 -6.27 -8.89
N SER A 64 15.48 -6.74 -9.57
CA SER A 64 15.34 -6.61 -11.02
C SER A 64 13.88 -6.52 -11.50
N LEU A 65 13.69 -5.99 -12.70
CA LEU A 65 12.40 -5.98 -13.39
C LEU A 65 11.87 -7.39 -13.65
N ASP A 66 12.75 -8.32 -14.02
CA ASP A 66 12.37 -9.71 -14.30
C ASP A 66 11.77 -10.39 -13.07
N GLU A 67 12.36 -10.18 -11.90
CA GLU A 67 11.83 -10.68 -10.64
C GLU A 67 10.47 -10.06 -10.30
N TYR A 68 10.25 -8.76 -10.55
CA TYR A 68 8.92 -8.14 -10.37
C TYR A 68 7.85 -8.71 -11.30
N ILE A 69 8.21 -9.03 -12.56
CA ILE A 69 7.28 -9.60 -13.55
C ILE A 69 6.86 -11.02 -13.17
N HIS A 70 7.78 -11.81 -12.60
CA HIS A 70 7.57 -13.22 -12.28
C HIS A 70 7.31 -13.47 -10.78
N SER A 71 7.18 -12.40 -9.97
CA SER A 71 6.95 -12.52 -8.53
C SER A 71 5.63 -13.20 -8.21
N GLU A 72 5.65 -14.11 -7.21
CA GLU A 72 4.43 -14.64 -6.59
C GLU A 72 3.68 -13.54 -5.80
N GLU A 73 4.40 -12.50 -5.32
CA GLU A 73 3.82 -11.33 -4.66
C GLU A 73 3.77 -10.16 -5.64
N ALA A 74 2.58 -9.93 -6.19
CA ALA A 74 2.38 -8.92 -7.24
C ALA A 74 2.40 -7.46 -6.73
N TYR A 75 2.27 -7.25 -5.42
CA TYR A 75 1.92 -5.94 -4.86
C TYR A 75 3.08 -5.22 -4.16
N PHE A 76 4.29 -5.78 -4.08
CA PHE A 76 5.42 -5.08 -3.44
C PHE A 76 5.56 -3.64 -3.91
N GLY A 77 5.26 -2.69 -3.01
CA GLY A 77 5.36 -1.25 -3.22
C GLY A 77 4.42 -0.64 -4.25
N ALA A 78 3.48 -1.43 -4.80
CA ALA A 78 2.64 -1.04 -5.94
C ALA A 78 1.56 -0.01 -5.59
N ILE A 79 1.18 0.79 -6.58
CA ILE A 79 -0.11 1.49 -6.54
C ILE A 79 -1.21 0.48 -6.87
N CYS A 80 -2.15 0.31 -5.93
CA CYS A 80 -3.35 -0.50 -6.11
C CYS A 80 -4.51 0.37 -6.58
N GLY A 81 -5.21 -0.09 -7.59
CA GLY A 81 -6.32 0.57 -8.24
C GLY A 81 -6.76 -0.25 -9.47
N ARG A 82 -7.90 0.09 -10.10
CA ARG A 82 -8.75 1.28 -9.91
C ARG A 82 -9.42 1.33 -8.52
N TYR A 83 -9.64 0.15 -7.91
CA TYR A 83 -10.20 0.02 -6.58
C TYR A 83 -9.27 -0.83 -5.69
N ALA A 84 -8.62 -0.18 -4.73
CA ALA A 84 -7.79 -0.84 -3.72
C ALA A 84 -8.66 -1.68 -2.77
N ASN A 85 -8.12 -2.81 -2.31
CA ASN A 85 -8.80 -3.82 -1.54
C ASN A 85 -9.96 -4.48 -2.31
N ARG A 86 -10.93 -5.09 -1.62
CA ARG A 86 -11.92 -6.00 -2.21
C ARG A 86 -13.24 -5.32 -2.59
N ILE A 87 -13.85 -5.84 -3.66
CA ILE A 87 -15.28 -5.67 -3.98
C ILE A 87 -15.89 -7.06 -4.00
N ALA A 88 -16.94 -7.24 -3.18
CA ALA A 88 -17.61 -8.52 -2.99
C ALA A 88 -18.15 -9.07 -4.32
N ARG A 89 -17.80 -10.32 -4.63
CA ARG A 89 -18.22 -11.03 -5.85
C ARG A 89 -17.88 -10.31 -7.15
N GLY A 90 -16.94 -9.32 -7.10
CA GLY A 90 -16.62 -8.50 -8.25
C GLY A 90 -17.80 -7.71 -8.82
N HIS A 91 -18.78 -7.36 -8.01
CA HIS A 91 -20.01 -6.73 -8.49
C HIS A 91 -20.32 -5.43 -7.73
N PHE A 92 -20.74 -4.39 -8.46
CA PHE A 92 -21.32 -3.18 -7.88
C PHE A 92 -22.30 -2.53 -8.86
N THR A 93 -23.08 -1.56 -8.36
CA THR A 93 -24.09 -0.85 -9.15
C THR A 93 -23.90 0.67 -9.04
N ILE A 94 -23.96 1.38 -10.16
CA ILE A 94 -24.02 2.84 -10.23
C ILE A 94 -25.26 3.24 -11.01
N ASP A 95 -26.13 4.07 -10.44
CA ASP A 95 -27.35 4.61 -11.07
C ASP A 95 -28.23 3.52 -11.73
N GLY A 96 -28.35 2.37 -11.06
CA GLY A 96 -29.13 1.22 -11.55
C GLY A 96 -28.45 0.36 -12.61
N THR A 97 -27.23 0.72 -13.04
CA THR A 97 -26.42 -0.10 -13.96
C THR A 97 -25.46 -0.97 -13.17
N SER A 98 -25.51 -2.28 -13.41
CA SER A 98 -24.62 -3.26 -12.79
C SER A 98 -23.31 -3.36 -13.56
N TYR A 99 -22.20 -3.54 -12.83
CA TYR A 99 -20.85 -3.73 -13.34
C TYR A 99 -20.25 -4.98 -12.74
N GLU A 100 -19.63 -5.79 -13.60
CA GLU A 100 -18.95 -7.03 -13.22
C GLU A 100 -17.45 -6.87 -13.40
N LEU A 101 -16.70 -7.19 -12.36
CA LEU A 101 -15.24 -7.15 -12.34
C LEU A 101 -14.67 -8.57 -12.36
N PRO A 102 -13.47 -8.79 -12.87
CA PRO A 102 -12.79 -10.07 -12.77
C PRO A 102 -12.65 -10.53 -11.32
N ILE A 103 -12.83 -11.84 -11.12
CA ILE A 103 -12.62 -12.50 -9.84
C ILE A 103 -11.18 -13.01 -9.79
N ASN A 104 -10.39 -12.48 -8.84
CA ASN A 104 -8.97 -12.80 -8.71
C ASN A 104 -8.53 -13.12 -7.27
N ASN A 105 -9.47 -13.13 -6.31
CA ASN A 105 -9.19 -13.45 -4.92
C ASN A 105 -10.36 -14.19 -4.28
N GLY A 106 -10.32 -15.53 -4.27
CA GLY A 106 -11.45 -16.34 -3.85
C GLY A 106 -12.70 -15.99 -4.67
N PRO A 107 -13.83 -15.62 -4.02
CA PRO A 107 -15.04 -15.20 -4.74
C PRO A 107 -15.06 -13.71 -5.10
N ASN A 108 -14.02 -12.93 -4.77
CA ASN A 108 -14.03 -11.48 -4.82
C ASN A 108 -13.08 -10.90 -5.88
N SER A 109 -13.29 -9.64 -6.25
CA SER A 109 -12.30 -8.83 -6.95
C SER A 109 -11.39 -8.13 -5.94
N LEU A 110 -10.09 -8.13 -6.18
CA LEU A 110 -9.06 -7.55 -5.32
C LEU A 110 -8.17 -6.60 -6.14
N HIS A 111 -7.86 -5.44 -5.58
CA HIS A 111 -6.86 -4.48 -6.06
C HIS A 111 -7.00 -4.09 -7.55
N GLY A 112 -8.23 -4.05 -8.05
CA GLY A 112 -8.51 -3.59 -9.41
C GLY A 112 -8.63 -4.70 -10.47
N GLY A 113 -8.47 -5.97 -10.08
CA GLY A 113 -8.71 -7.11 -10.96
C GLY A 113 -7.46 -7.89 -11.36
N LEU A 114 -7.50 -8.57 -12.50
CA LEU A 114 -6.42 -9.46 -12.98
C LEU A 114 -5.18 -8.67 -13.44
N LYS A 115 -5.38 -7.53 -14.07
CA LYS A 115 -4.33 -6.60 -14.49
C LYS A 115 -4.64 -5.20 -13.95
N GLY A 116 -4.57 -5.07 -12.62
CA GLY A 116 -4.77 -3.79 -11.95
C GLY A 116 -3.60 -2.81 -12.14
N PHE A 117 -3.65 -1.68 -11.47
CA PHE A 117 -2.65 -0.62 -11.56
C PHE A 117 -1.24 -1.05 -11.14
N ASN A 118 -1.14 -2.10 -10.33
CA ASN A 118 0.13 -2.75 -9.94
C ASN A 118 0.87 -3.42 -11.10
N ALA A 119 0.18 -3.75 -12.19
CA ALA A 119 0.73 -4.51 -13.31
C ALA A 119 0.91 -3.69 -14.60
N VAL A 120 0.27 -2.52 -14.72
CA VAL A 120 0.40 -1.66 -15.90
C VAL A 120 1.69 -0.83 -15.88
N ILE A 121 2.10 -0.37 -17.07
CA ILE A 121 3.26 0.51 -17.19
C ILE A 121 2.79 1.96 -17.19
N TRP A 122 3.20 2.70 -16.17
CA TRP A 122 2.92 4.12 -16.02
C TRP A 122 3.93 4.96 -16.80
N ASP A 123 3.54 6.15 -17.21
CA ASP A 123 4.46 7.13 -17.75
C ASP A 123 5.07 7.90 -16.58
N GLY A 124 6.41 7.80 -16.41
CA GLY A 124 7.13 8.40 -15.30
C GLY A 124 7.89 9.66 -15.71
N GLU A 125 7.83 10.70 -14.87
CA GLU A 125 8.51 11.99 -15.08
C GLU A 125 9.23 12.41 -13.80
N GLU A 126 10.54 12.62 -13.88
CA GLU A 126 11.32 13.23 -12.80
C GLU A 126 11.05 14.75 -12.76
N LEU A 127 10.38 15.22 -11.71
CA LEU A 127 10.02 16.63 -11.54
C LEU A 127 11.12 17.42 -10.82
N ALA A 128 11.86 16.75 -9.93
CA ALA A 128 12.98 17.28 -9.18
C ALA A 128 13.84 16.13 -8.66
N PRO A 129 15.07 16.36 -8.14
CA PRO A 129 15.93 15.30 -7.59
C PRO A 129 15.27 14.48 -6.46
N ASN A 130 14.26 15.03 -5.81
CA ASN A 130 13.52 14.41 -4.72
C ASN A 130 12.02 14.21 -5.05
N LYS A 131 11.62 14.30 -6.33
CA LYS A 131 10.22 14.25 -6.74
C LYS A 131 10.01 13.58 -8.10
N VAL A 132 9.12 12.59 -8.16
CA VAL A 132 8.73 11.90 -9.40
C VAL A 132 7.21 11.83 -9.52
N ALA A 133 6.69 11.98 -10.73
CA ALA A 133 5.28 11.75 -11.05
C ALA A 133 5.14 10.51 -11.92
N PHE A 134 4.09 9.73 -11.67
CA PHE A 134 3.62 8.65 -12.52
C PHE A 134 2.21 8.94 -12.98
N THR A 135 1.95 8.82 -14.27
CA THR A 135 0.62 9.01 -14.86
C THR A 135 0.17 7.77 -15.62
N TYR A 136 -1.10 7.48 -15.52
CA TYR A 136 -1.74 6.39 -16.27
C TYR A 136 -3.15 6.79 -16.69
N THR A 137 -3.52 6.46 -17.92
CA THR A 137 -4.89 6.61 -18.39
C THR A 137 -5.50 5.22 -18.58
N SER A 138 -6.32 4.82 -17.62
CA SER A 138 -7.07 3.58 -17.63
C SER A 138 -8.27 3.74 -18.59
N PRO A 139 -8.39 2.97 -19.68
CA PRO A 139 -9.48 3.12 -20.65
C PRO A 139 -10.83 2.74 -20.06
N ASP A 140 -11.92 3.24 -20.69
CA ASP A 140 -13.29 2.83 -20.34
C ASP A 140 -13.46 1.32 -20.51
N GLY A 141 -13.94 0.65 -19.44
CA GLY A 141 -14.14 -0.80 -19.40
C GLY A 141 -12.92 -1.63 -19.01
N GLU A 142 -11.75 -1.00 -18.73
CA GLU A 142 -10.60 -1.74 -18.20
C GLU A 142 -10.97 -2.45 -16.89
N GLU A 143 -10.68 -3.76 -16.81
CA GLU A 143 -11.03 -4.63 -15.69
C GLU A 143 -12.53 -4.52 -15.28
N GLY A 144 -13.44 -4.15 -16.22
CA GLY A 144 -14.87 -4.02 -15.99
C GLY A 144 -15.33 -2.67 -15.42
N TYR A 145 -14.43 -1.77 -15.08
CA TYR A 145 -14.79 -0.47 -14.51
C TYR A 145 -15.28 0.52 -15.57
N PRO A 146 -16.39 1.27 -15.33
CA PRO A 146 -16.89 2.28 -16.28
C PRO A 146 -16.04 3.55 -16.28
N GLY A 147 -16.02 4.19 -17.45
CA GLY A 147 -15.36 5.47 -17.69
C GLY A 147 -13.84 5.36 -17.88
N GLN A 148 -13.30 6.21 -18.75
CA GLN A 148 -11.86 6.41 -18.79
C GLN A 148 -11.44 7.14 -17.51
N LEU A 149 -10.38 6.68 -16.84
CA LEU A 149 -9.83 7.29 -15.62
C LEU A 149 -8.42 7.77 -15.90
N ALA A 150 -8.19 9.08 -15.83
CA ALA A 150 -6.85 9.65 -15.84
C ALA A 150 -6.34 9.74 -14.40
N VAL A 151 -5.20 9.13 -14.12
CA VAL A 151 -4.61 9.06 -12.77
C VAL A 151 -3.22 9.65 -12.79
N ARG A 152 -2.91 10.41 -11.75
CA ARG A 152 -1.57 10.92 -11.46
C ARG A 152 -1.20 10.63 -10.01
N VAL A 153 -0.03 10.05 -9.80
CA VAL A 153 0.56 9.80 -8.48
C VAL A 153 1.90 10.53 -8.42
N VAL A 154 2.11 11.32 -7.39
CA VAL A 154 3.36 12.06 -7.19
C VAL A 154 4.00 11.62 -5.89
N TYR A 155 5.24 11.16 -5.99
CA TYR A 155 6.08 10.85 -4.83
C TYR A 155 7.06 12.00 -4.59
N THR A 156 7.14 12.45 -3.35
CA THR A 156 8.11 13.46 -2.89
C THR A 156 8.84 12.93 -1.66
N LEU A 157 10.15 12.86 -1.73
CA LEU A 157 11.00 12.57 -0.57
C LEU A 157 11.48 13.89 0.01
N THR A 158 10.90 14.32 1.15
CA THR A 158 11.21 15.61 1.75
C THR A 158 12.56 15.60 2.49
N ASP A 159 13.11 16.78 2.76
CA ASP A 159 14.38 16.90 3.51
C ASP A 159 14.24 16.45 4.98
N GLU A 160 13.02 16.37 5.50
CA GLU A 160 12.64 15.88 6.82
C GLU A 160 12.46 14.35 6.85
N SER A 161 12.87 13.63 5.79
CA SER A 161 12.71 12.18 5.62
C SER A 161 11.26 11.72 5.64
N GLU A 162 10.39 12.45 4.96
CA GLU A 162 9.02 12.05 4.69
C GLU A 162 8.90 11.58 3.23
N LEU A 163 8.29 10.41 3.02
CA LEU A 163 7.81 10.01 1.71
C LEU A 163 6.33 10.42 1.58
N CYS A 164 6.09 11.51 0.87
CA CYS A 164 4.77 12.02 0.59
C CYS A 164 4.25 11.42 -0.73
N ILE A 165 3.03 10.90 -0.73
CA ILE A 165 2.34 10.35 -1.90
C ILE A 165 1.06 11.11 -2.10
N GLU A 166 0.96 11.82 -3.22
CA GLU A 166 -0.20 12.60 -3.62
C GLU A 166 -0.89 11.90 -4.81
N TYR A 167 -2.17 11.63 -4.68
CA TYR A 167 -2.99 10.98 -5.70
C TYR A 167 -3.99 11.97 -6.27
N GLU A 168 -4.15 11.94 -7.59
CA GLU A 168 -5.20 12.68 -8.29
C GLU A 168 -5.80 11.81 -9.39
N ALA A 169 -7.15 11.82 -9.51
CA ALA A 169 -7.82 11.13 -10.61
C ALA A 169 -9.07 11.89 -11.08
N THR A 170 -9.32 11.81 -12.40
CA THR A 170 -10.53 12.34 -13.05
C THR A 170 -11.12 11.28 -13.99
N THR A 171 -12.45 11.34 -14.20
CA THR A 171 -13.16 10.34 -15.00
C THR A 171 -14.05 10.96 -16.07
N THR A 172 -14.30 10.20 -17.14
CA THR A 172 -15.24 10.60 -18.22
C THR A 172 -16.67 10.12 -17.98
N ARG A 173 -16.90 9.16 -17.06
CA ARG A 173 -18.20 8.62 -16.65
C ARG A 173 -18.22 8.37 -15.15
N PRO A 174 -19.39 8.31 -14.48
CA PRO A 174 -19.46 7.88 -13.09
C PRO A 174 -18.77 6.53 -12.91
N THR A 175 -17.87 6.45 -11.93
CA THR A 175 -17.09 5.26 -11.61
C THR A 175 -16.83 5.17 -10.10
N VAL A 176 -16.10 4.14 -9.66
CA VAL A 176 -15.60 4.02 -8.29
C VAL A 176 -14.06 4.08 -8.30
N VAL A 177 -13.49 4.80 -7.32
CA VAL A 177 -12.05 4.99 -7.19
C VAL A 177 -11.63 4.82 -5.73
N ASN A 178 -10.65 3.97 -5.50
CA ASN A 178 -9.96 3.83 -4.23
C ASN A 178 -8.50 3.50 -4.54
N LEU A 179 -7.58 4.38 -4.18
CA LEU A 179 -6.16 4.23 -4.51
C LEU A 179 -5.35 4.14 -3.23
N THR A 180 -4.36 3.25 -3.21
CA THR A 180 -3.39 3.12 -2.11
C THR A 180 -2.03 2.68 -2.61
N ASN A 181 -0.99 2.86 -1.80
CA ASN A 181 0.32 2.25 -2.00
C ASN A 181 0.45 1.02 -1.10
N HIS A 182 0.89 -0.10 -1.66
CA HIS A 182 1.04 -1.38 -0.98
C HIS A 182 2.51 -1.66 -0.63
N ALA A 183 3.16 -0.71 0.06
CA ALA A 183 4.52 -0.92 0.54
C ALA A 183 4.54 -1.90 1.70
N TYR A 184 5.45 -2.87 1.64
CA TYR A 184 5.72 -3.86 2.68
C TYR A 184 6.89 -3.36 3.53
N PHE A 185 6.60 -2.82 4.71
CA PHE A 185 7.59 -2.25 5.59
C PHE A 185 8.17 -3.27 6.55
N ASN A 186 9.49 -3.23 6.72
CA ASN A 186 10.18 -3.81 7.86
C ASN A 186 11.22 -2.79 8.37
N LEU A 187 10.93 -2.16 9.50
CA LEU A 187 11.79 -1.11 10.05
C LEU A 187 13.10 -1.65 10.65
N SER A 188 13.23 -2.98 10.79
CA SER A 188 14.49 -3.64 11.15
C SER A 188 15.44 -3.82 9.96
N GLY A 189 14.94 -3.54 8.75
CA GLY A 189 15.60 -3.75 7.46
C GLY A 189 14.89 -4.81 6.63
N GLU A 190 14.92 -4.66 5.30
CA GLU A 190 14.19 -5.50 4.35
C GLU A 190 14.58 -6.99 4.40
N GLY A 191 15.78 -7.30 4.91
CA GLY A 191 16.25 -8.68 5.10
C GLY A 191 15.91 -9.30 6.47
N ASP A 192 15.31 -8.55 7.40
CA ASP A 192 14.89 -9.12 8.68
C ASP A 192 13.65 -10.01 8.48
N PRO A 193 13.63 -11.24 9.03
CA PRO A 193 12.57 -12.20 8.72
C PRO A 193 11.25 -11.94 9.43
N SER A 194 11.13 -10.92 10.30
CA SER A 194 9.93 -10.75 11.11
C SER A 194 9.70 -9.31 11.58
N VAL A 195 8.42 -8.91 11.62
CA VAL A 195 7.98 -7.65 12.25
C VAL A 195 7.34 -7.85 13.63
N HIS A 196 7.46 -9.03 14.23
CA HIS A 196 6.83 -9.35 15.52
C HIS A 196 7.30 -8.47 16.67
N ASP A 197 8.54 -8.00 16.65
CA ASP A 197 9.15 -7.12 17.64
C ASP A 197 8.93 -5.63 17.38
N HIS A 198 8.23 -5.28 16.28
CA HIS A 198 7.83 -3.90 16.03
C HIS A 198 6.70 -3.51 16.97
N THR A 199 6.81 -2.30 17.53
CA THR A 199 5.73 -1.69 18.31
C THR A 199 4.84 -0.89 17.37
N LEU A 200 3.53 -1.17 17.39
CA LEU A 200 2.53 -0.51 16.56
C LEU A 200 1.47 0.19 17.41
N GLU A 201 1.09 1.39 17.03
CA GLU A 201 -0.06 2.15 17.51
C GLU A 201 -0.90 2.59 16.29
N ILE A 202 -2.23 2.43 16.36
CA ILE A 202 -3.17 2.88 15.33
C ILE A 202 -4.21 3.79 16.00
N PHE A 203 -4.37 5.00 15.47
CA PHE A 203 -5.30 6.01 16.01
C PHE A 203 -6.74 5.72 15.58
N ALA A 204 -7.26 4.58 16.06
CA ALA A 204 -8.58 4.07 15.77
C ALA A 204 -9.16 3.33 16.99
N LYS A 205 -10.45 3.49 17.25
CA LYS A 205 -11.18 2.80 18.30
C LYS A 205 -12.04 1.65 17.78
N GLU A 206 -12.20 1.58 16.47
CA GLU A 206 -13.02 0.60 15.78
C GLU A 206 -12.29 0.05 14.54
N TYR A 207 -12.65 -1.17 14.19
CA TYR A 207 -12.22 -1.82 12.95
C TYR A 207 -13.41 -2.43 12.24
N LEU A 208 -13.24 -2.84 11.00
CA LEU A 208 -14.23 -3.55 10.21
C LEU A 208 -13.99 -5.06 10.33
N PRO A 209 -14.85 -5.82 11.05
CA PRO A 209 -14.80 -7.28 11.03
C PRO A 209 -15.05 -7.80 9.62
N THR A 210 -14.35 -8.88 9.23
CA THR A 210 -14.50 -9.49 7.93
C THR A 210 -15.02 -10.91 8.04
N ASP A 211 -15.69 -11.39 6.98
CA ASP A 211 -15.97 -12.80 6.80
C ASP A 211 -14.70 -13.58 6.39
N GLU A 212 -14.81 -14.87 6.20
CA GLU A 212 -13.71 -15.76 5.79
C GLU A 212 -13.13 -15.41 4.40
N THR A 213 -13.83 -14.60 3.60
CA THR A 213 -13.38 -14.12 2.28
C THR A 213 -12.81 -12.71 2.34
N ALA A 214 -12.62 -12.17 3.56
CA ALA A 214 -12.10 -10.85 3.87
C ALA A 214 -12.99 -9.69 3.36
N ILE A 215 -14.30 -9.90 3.28
CA ILE A 215 -15.29 -8.85 3.03
C ILE A 215 -15.84 -8.34 4.36
N PRO A 216 -15.88 -7.02 4.60
CA PRO A 216 -16.47 -6.46 5.80
C PRO A 216 -17.95 -6.84 5.96
N TYR A 217 -18.35 -7.25 7.17
CA TYR A 217 -19.73 -7.56 7.48
C TYR A 217 -20.16 -6.97 8.84
N GLY A 218 -21.45 -6.74 8.99
CA GLY A 218 -22.00 -6.18 10.22
C GLY A 218 -21.60 -4.73 10.48
N ALA A 219 -21.77 -4.30 11.72
CA ALA A 219 -21.33 -2.98 12.17
C ALA A 219 -19.83 -2.98 12.49
N PRO A 220 -19.16 -1.80 12.48
CA PRO A 220 -17.85 -1.65 13.06
C PRO A 220 -17.76 -2.21 14.48
N ALA A 221 -16.67 -2.84 14.83
CA ALA A 221 -16.42 -3.43 16.13
C ALA A 221 -15.36 -2.63 16.90
N ALA A 222 -15.58 -2.44 18.21
CA ALA A 222 -14.58 -1.83 19.07
C ALA A 222 -13.31 -2.67 19.13
N VAL A 223 -12.13 -2.03 19.07
CA VAL A 223 -10.85 -2.71 19.23
C VAL A 223 -10.58 -3.08 20.69
N ALA A 224 -11.06 -2.29 21.63
CA ALA A 224 -10.78 -2.42 23.06
C ALA A 224 -11.12 -3.81 23.60
N GLY A 225 -10.15 -4.41 24.29
CA GLY A 225 -10.29 -5.75 24.87
C GLY A 225 -10.21 -6.91 23.86
N THR A 226 -9.83 -6.65 22.61
CA THR A 226 -9.64 -7.64 21.57
C THR A 226 -8.18 -7.72 21.12
N PRO A 227 -7.76 -8.76 20.38
CA PRO A 227 -6.43 -8.80 19.77
C PRO A 227 -6.18 -7.67 18.76
N MET A 228 -7.25 -7.02 18.28
CA MET A 228 -7.17 -5.91 17.32
C MET A 228 -6.81 -4.57 17.97
N ASP A 229 -6.65 -4.51 19.30
CA ASP A 229 -6.44 -3.26 20.03
C ASP A 229 -4.99 -2.76 19.89
N PHE A 230 -4.78 -1.86 18.94
CA PHE A 230 -3.56 -1.06 18.77
C PHE A 230 -3.81 0.42 19.10
N SER A 231 -4.87 0.75 19.84
CA SER A 231 -5.16 2.14 20.27
C SER A 231 -4.11 2.69 21.26
N THR A 232 -3.26 1.83 21.78
CA THR A 232 -2.03 2.12 22.51
C THR A 232 -0.89 1.27 21.94
N PRO A 233 0.40 1.64 22.15
CA PRO A 233 1.52 0.89 21.62
C PRO A 233 1.57 -0.56 22.09
N HIS A 234 1.59 -1.52 21.13
CA HIS A 234 1.73 -2.95 21.37
C HIS A 234 2.68 -3.59 20.37
N LEU A 235 3.36 -4.67 20.78
CA LEU A 235 4.13 -5.47 19.83
C LEU A 235 3.18 -6.18 18.85
N ILE A 236 3.53 -6.16 17.56
CA ILE A 236 2.74 -6.83 16.51
C ILE A 236 2.59 -8.32 16.83
N GLY A 237 3.68 -8.96 17.28
CA GLY A 237 3.68 -10.40 17.60
C GLY A 237 2.96 -10.79 18.88
N GLU A 238 2.58 -9.83 19.74
CA GLU A 238 2.05 -10.10 21.07
C GLU A 238 0.73 -10.89 21.04
N ARG A 239 -0.16 -10.58 20.09
CA ARG A 239 -1.52 -11.13 20.03
C ARG A 239 -1.91 -11.69 18.67
N ILE A 240 -0.98 -11.69 17.69
CA ILE A 240 -1.25 -12.08 16.30
C ILE A 240 -1.73 -13.54 16.15
N ASP A 241 -1.37 -14.41 17.08
CA ASP A 241 -1.74 -15.82 17.09
C ASP A 241 -2.89 -16.15 18.07
N THR A 242 -3.60 -15.12 18.58
CA THR A 242 -4.80 -15.34 19.40
C THR A 242 -5.87 -16.08 18.60
N ASP A 243 -6.45 -17.13 19.18
CA ASP A 243 -7.46 -17.96 18.53
C ASP A 243 -8.83 -17.22 18.45
N THR A 244 -8.96 -16.43 17.39
CA THR A 244 -10.21 -15.76 16.98
C THR A 244 -10.46 -16.00 15.50
N ASP A 245 -11.73 -15.97 15.09
CA ASP A 245 -12.08 -16.14 13.67
C ASP A 245 -11.37 -15.14 12.77
N GLN A 246 -11.32 -13.86 13.20
CA GLN A 246 -10.69 -12.78 12.45
C GLN A 246 -9.21 -13.07 12.15
N LEU A 247 -8.43 -13.44 13.17
CA LEU A 247 -7.00 -13.74 12.98
C LEU A 247 -6.76 -15.10 12.31
N ARG A 248 -7.64 -16.07 12.52
CA ARG A 248 -7.56 -17.39 11.88
C ARG A 248 -7.78 -17.31 10.38
N TRP A 249 -8.84 -16.60 9.94
CA TRP A 249 -9.14 -16.45 8.51
C TRP A 249 -8.05 -15.67 7.78
N ALA A 250 -7.55 -14.61 8.38
CA ALA A 250 -6.48 -13.79 7.81
C ALA A 250 -5.05 -14.36 8.02
N ARG A 251 -4.88 -15.38 8.86
CA ARG A 251 -3.58 -15.91 9.32
C ARG A 251 -2.71 -14.88 10.03
N GLY A 252 -3.32 -13.87 10.62
CA GLY A 252 -2.71 -12.70 11.26
C GLY A 252 -3.58 -11.47 11.08
N TYR A 253 -2.99 -10.28 11.03
CA TYR A 253 -3.76 -9.06 10.75
C TYR A 253 -3.92 -8.86 9.25
N ASP A 254 -5.15 -8.61 8.82
CA ASP A 254 -5.54 -8.15 7.47
C ASP A 254 -6.89 -7.43 7.57
N HIS A 255 -6.91 -6.28 8.27
CA HIS A 255 -8.16 -5.62 8.66
C HIS A 255 -8.07 -4.10 8.49
N THR A 256 -9.18 -3.48 8.11
CA THR A 256 -9.32 -2.02 8.03
C THR A 256 -9.71 -1.45 9.38
N TYR A 257 -8.90 -0.53 9.88
CA TYR A 257 -9.17 0.29 11.05
C TYR A 257 -9.83 1.61 10.64
N ILE A 258 -10.87 2.00 11.37
CA ILE A 258 -11.62 3.26 11.17
C ILE A 258 -10.91 4.36 11.93
N LEU A 259 -10.31 5.30 11.22
CA LEU A 259 -9.47 6.34 11.83
C LEU A 259 -10.30 7.36 12.62
N ASP A 260 -9.85 7.69 13.83
CA ASP A 260 -10.45 8.65 14.75
C ASP A 260 -10.24 10.12 14.31
N LYS A 261 -10.60 10.43 13.06
CA LYS A 261 -10.43 11.77 12.50
C LYS A 261 -11.59 12.13 11.56
N GLY A 262 -11.78 13.40 11.29
CA GLY A 262 -12.76 13.82 10.29
C GLY A 262 -12.41 13.35 8.88
N LEU A 263 -13.41 12.98 8.09
CA LEU A 263 -13.26 12.61 6.68
C LEU A 263 -12.53 13.73 5.90
N GLY A 264 -11.55 13.35 5.08
CA GLY A 264 -10.74 14.28 4.28
C GLY A 264 -9.74 15.13 5.08
N LYS A 265 -9.65 14.96 6.41
CA LYS A 265 -8.67 15.68 7.24
C LYS A 265 -7.34 14.89 7.22
N LEU A 266 -6.25 15.56 6.79
CA LEU A 266 -4.90 15.01 6.93
C LEU A 266 -4.52 14.97 8.41
N ALA A 267 -4.34 13.76 8.95
CA ALA A 267 -3.96 13.54 10.35
C ALA A 267 -3.20 12.21 10.49
N ILE A 268 -2.56 12.01 11.63
CA ILE A 268 -1.87 10.76 11.95
C ILE A 268 -2.85 9.59 11.99
N ALA A 269 -2.47 8.50 11.34
CA ALA A 269 -3.22 7.24 11.29
C ALA A 269 -2.57 6.17 12.17
N SER A 270 -1.24 6.10 12.16
CA SER A 270 -0.50 5.09 12.89
C SER A 270 0.93 5.51 13.16
N ARG A 271 1.55 4.84 14.16
CA ARG A 271 2.98 4.92 14.48
C ARG A 271 3.53 3.50 14.64
N CYS A 272 4.65 3.21 14.00
CA CYS A 272 5.35 1.94 14.12
C CYS A 272 6.82 2.19 14.43
N SER A 273 7.44 1.38 15.31
CA SER A 273 8.87 1.48 15.59
C SER A 273 9.54 0.12 15.66
N SER A 274 10.85 0.09 15.33
CA SER A 274 11.70 -1.08 15.48
C SER A 274 12.74 -0.88 16.58
N PRO A 275 12.84 -1.78 17.56
CA PRO A 275 13.87 -1.69 18.60
C PRO A 275 15.28 -1.92 18.06
N LYS A 276 15.44 -2.64 16.94
CA LYS A 276 16.75 -2.98 16.35
C LYS A 276 17.43 -1.78 15.70
N THR A 277 16.68 -0.97 14.97
CA THR A 277 17.22 0.18 14.21
C THR A 277 16.96 1.52 14.88
N GLY A 278 16.00 1.57 15.80
CA GLY A 278 15.48 2.80 16.40
C GLY A 278 14.64 3.64 15.45
N ILE A 279 14.31 3.12 14.26
CA ILE A 279 13.46 3.82 13.30
C ILE A 279 12.03 3.86 13.83
N VAL A 280 11.44 5.05 13.77
CA VAL A 280 10.01 5.29 13.99
C VAL A 280 9.41 5.76 12.67
N MET A 281 8.35 5.09 12.22
CA MET A 281 7.53 5.49 11.09
C MET A 281 6.18 5.98 11.57
N GLU A 282 5.82 7.21 11.23
CA GLU A 282 4.48 7.76 11.41
C GLU A 282 3.77 7.83 10.06
N VAL A 283 2.52 7.40 10.02
CA VAL A 283 1.68 7.46 8.82
C VAL A 283 0.62 8.52 8.98
N TYR A 284 0.59 9.49 8.07
CA TYR A 284 -0.46 10.51 8.00
C TYR A 284 -1.28 10.29 6.73
N THR A 285 -2.59 10.52 6.82
CA THR A 285 -3.48 10.40 5.66
C THR A 285 -4.72 11.26 5.81
N ASP A 286 -5.35 11.61 4.69
CA ASP A 286 -6.70 12.18 4.63
C ASP A 286 -7.78 11.10 4.44
N GLN A 287 -7.39 9.82 4.22
CA GLN A 287 -8.30 8.70 4.01
C GLN A 287 -9.01 8.28 5.30
N PRO A 288 -10.24 7.72 5.22
CA PRO A 288 -11.04 7.35 6.40
C PRO A 288 -10.53 6.13 7.14
N GLY A 289 -9.73 5.28 6.50
CA GLY A 289 -9.24 4.04 7.08
C GLY A 289 -7.77 3.76 6.77
N VAL A 290 -7.23 2.81 7.52
CA VAL A 290 -5.93 2.19 7.26
C VAL A 290 -6.10 0.67 7.36
N GLN A 291 -5.69 -0.05 6.32
CA GLN A 291 -5.57 -1.50 6.35
C GLN A 291 -4.23 -1.86 6.99
N LEU A 292 -4.27 -2.64 8.05
CA LEU A 292 -3.10 -3.33 8.59
C LEU A 292 -3.05 -4.74 8.00
N TYR A 293 -2.00 -5.03 7.23
CA TYR A 293 -1.69 -6.36 6.73
C TYR A 293 -0.28 -6.76 7.15
N THR A 294 -0.11 -7.96 7.68
CA THR A 294 1.17 -8.40 8.25
C THR A 294 1.91 -9.41 7.36
N GLY A 295 1.72 -9.37 6.05
CA GLY A 295 2.45 -10.23 5.11
C GLY A 295 2.16 -11.73 5.31
N ASN A 296 0.95 -12.09 5.71
CA ASN A 296 0.57 -13.41 6.19
C ASN A 296 0.67 -14.52 5.13
N TRP A 297 0.60 -14.17 3.85
CA TRP A 297 0.55 -15.10 2.72
C TRP A 297 1.89 -15.27 2.01
N MET A 298 2.95 -14.59 2.45
CA MET A 298 4.29 -14.79 1.89
C MET A 298 4.77 -16.21 2.15
N SER A 299 5.24 -16.90 1.08
CA SER A 299 5.50 -18.33 1.11
C SER A 299 6.78 -18.74 1.86
N GLY A 300 7.67 -17.78 2.15
CA GLY A 300 9.03 -18.05 2.64
C GLY A 300 10.00 -18.54 1.55
N ASN A 301 9.47 -18.93 0.38
CA ASN A 301 10.30 -19.25 -0.79
C ASN A 301 10.56 -18.03 -1.67
N LEU A 302 9.80 -16.95 -1.44
CA LEU A 302 9.91 -15.72 -2.18
C LEU A 302 11.31 -15.12 -2.01
N ARG A 303 12.01 -14.97 -3.14
CA ARG A 303 13.34 -14.37 -3.20
C ARG A 303 13.19 -12.87 -3.36
N GLY A 304 13.71 -12.13 -2.42
CA GLY A 304 13.72 -10.69 -2.39
C GLY A 304 15.05 -10.07 -2.76
N LYS A 305 15.24 -8.80 -2.40
CA LYS A 305 16.48 -8.06 -2.61
C LYS A 305 17.66 -8.77 -1.93
N HIS A 306 18.85 -8.65 -2.54
CA HIS A 306 20.10 -9.22 -2.00
C HIS A 306 20.01 -10.72 -1.67
N ASP A 307 19.15 -11.46 -2.39
CA ASP A 307 18.89 -12.89 -2.15
C ASP A 307 18.26 -13.21 -0.78
N HIS A 308 17.71 -12.22 -0.10
CA HIS A 308 16.96 -12.44 1.14
C HIS A 308 15.68 -13.26 0.87
N ARG A 309 15.23 -13.99 1.89
CA ARG A 309 13.96 -14.72 1.84
C ARG A 309 12.93 -14.00 2.68
N TYR A 310 11.72 -13.88 2.12
CA TYR A 310 10.62 -13.19 2.79
C TYR A 310 9.58 -14.20 3.29
N PRO A 311 9.72 -14.69 4.54
CA PRO A 311 8.71 -15.57 5.14
C PRO A 311 7.44 -14.80 5.49
N ALA A 312 6.37 -15.53 5.81
CA ALA A 312 5.18 -14.94 6.38
C ALA A 312 5.54 -14.06 7.58
N ARG A 313 4.90 -12.88 7.66
CA ARG A 313 5.12 -11.87 8.72
C ARG A 313 6.51 -11.22 8.71
N ALA A 314 7.21 -11.26 7.57
CA ALA A 314 8.44 -10.50 7.39
C ALA A 314 8.22 -9.01 7.19
N ALA A 315 6.98 -8.56 6.97
CA ALA A 315 6.65 -7.15 6.80
C ALA A 315 5.24 -6.83 7.28
N LEU A 316 4.98 -5.52 7.43
CA LEU A 316 3.64 -4.98 7.58
C LEU A 316 3.33 -3.99 6.47
N CYS A 317 2.07 -3.94 6.03
CA CYS A 317 1.54 -2.90 5.15
C CYS A 317 0.56 -2.04 5.95
N LEU A 318 0.62 -0.74 5.74
CA LEU A 318 -0.29 0.26 6.30
C LEU A 318 -0.91 1.02 5.13
N GLU A 319 -1.96 0.44 4.55
CA GLU A 319 -2.61 0.92 3.34
C GLU A 319 -3.70 1.92 3.69
N THR A 320 -3.43 3.18 3.46
CA THR A 320 -4.40 4.26 3.70
C THR A 320 -5.40 4.30 2.54
N GLN A 321 -6.68 4.12 2.83
CA GLN A 321 -7.69 3.89 1.80
C GLN A 321 -9.12 4.16 2.32
N HIS A 322 -10.09 4.16 1.41
CA HIS A 322 -11.50 3.92 1.74
C HIS A 322 -11.70 2.45 2.11
N TYR A 323 -12.87 2.16 2.69
CA TYR A 323 -13.14 0.81 3.20
C TYR A 323 -13.35 -0.19 2.06
N PRO A 324 -12.98 -1.47 2.27
CA PRO A 324 -13.30 -2.52 1.31
C PRO A 324 -14.81 -2.59 1.07
N ASP A 325 -15.20 -2.93 -0.16
CA ASP A 325 -16.59 -3.10 -0.58
C ASP A 325 -17.51 -1.86 -0.43
N SER A 326 -16.93 -0.64 -0.28
CA SER A 326 -17.72 0.59 -0.14
C SER A 326 -18.77 0.81 -1.25
N PRO A 327 -18.57 0.43 -2.52
CA PRO A 327 -19.61 0.56 -3.53
C PRO A 327 -20.92 -0.20 -3.22
N ASN A 328 -20.84 -1.25 -2.40
CA ASN A 328 -21.96 -2.08 -1.98
C ASN A 328 -22.45 -1.76 -0.56
N LYS A 329 -21.86 -0.76 0.12
CA LYS A 329 -22.11 -0.40 1.52
C LYS A 329 -22.50 1.09 1.59
N PRO A 330 -23.77 1.44 1.43
CA PRO A 330 -24.22 2.85 1.42
C PRO A 330 -23.94 3.60 2.73
N GLU A 331 -23.71 2.88 3.83
CA GLU A 331 -23.32 3.43 5.13
C GLU A 331 -21.83 3.82 5.21
N TYR A 332 -21.00 3.37 4.26
CA TYR A 332 -19.58 3.72 4.22
C TYR A 332 -19.33 5.02 3.45
N PRO A 333 -18.20 5.69 3.68
CA PRO A 333 -17.80 6.83 2.87
C PRO A 333 -17.77 6.46 1.38
N SER A 334 -18.40 7.32 0.56
CA SER A 334 -18.55 7.05 -0.88
C SER A 334 -17.21 7.06 -1.60
N THR A 335 -17.01 6.08 -2.48
CA THR A 335 -15.88 5.97 -3.41
C THR A 335 -16.27 6.36 -4.84
N ARG A 336 -17.49 6.86 -5.04
CA ARG A 336 -17.97 7.32 -6.35
C ARG A 336 -17.23 8.57 -6.78
N LEU A 337 -16.81 8.58 -8.05
CA LEU A 337 -16.26 9.74 -8.75
C LEU A 337 -17.11 10.04 -9.98
N ASN A 338 -17.58 11.29 -10.11
CA ASN A 338 -18.36 11.73 -11.25
C ASN A 338 -17.52 12.56 -12.23
N PRO A 339 -17.92 12.66 -13.52
CA PRO A 339 -17.31 13.60 -14.45
C PRO A 339 -17.35 15.03 -13.91
N GLY A 340 -16.23 15.74 -14.06
CA GLY A 340 -16.06 17.10 -13.53
C GLY A 340 -15.61 17.16 -12.08
N GLU A 341 -15.62 16.05 -11.34
CA GLU A 341 -15.01 15.95 -10.01
C GLU A 341 -13.56 15.47 -10.13
N THR A 342 -12.77 15.76 -9.10
CA THR A 342 -11.39 15.28 -8.97
C THR A 342 -11.26 14.52 -7.65
N PHE A 343 -10.91 13.24 -7.73
CA PHE A 343 -10.43 12.48 -6.59
C PHE A 343 -9.06 13.02 -6.18
N ARG A 344 -8.86 13.26 -4.88
CA ARG A 344 -7.56 13.58 -4.29
C ARG A 344 -7.37 12.82 -3.01
N SER A 345 -6.13 12.39 -2.77
CA SER A 345 -5.72 11.76 -1.54
C SER A 345 -4.25 12.06 -1.26
N THR A 346 -3.89 12.08 0.02
CA THR A 346 -2.52 12.26 0.47
C THR A 346 -2.19 11.23 1.55
N THR A 347 -1.02 10.60 1.39
CA THR A 347 -0.41 9.73 2.40
C THR A 347 1.02 10.19 2.63
N ILE A 348 1.45 10.26 3.89
CA ILE A 348 2.82 10.63 4.26
C ILE A 348 3.37 9.54 5.19
N PHE A 349 4.48 8.95 4.82
CA PHE A 349 5.31 8.11 5.68
C PHE A 349 6.48 8.94 6.18
N ARG A 350 6.47 9.31 7.45
CA ARG A 350 7.49 10.12 8.10
C ARG A 350 8.41 9.25 8.93
N PHE A 351 9.71 9.37 8.71
CA PHE A 351 10.71 8.57 9.41
C PHE A 351 11.54 9.43 10.36
N THR A 352 11.64 8.99 11.61
CA THR A 352 12.46 9.61 12.66
C THR A 352 13.21 8.51 13.42
N LEU A 353 14.11 8.92 14.29
CA LEU A 353 14.76 8.00 15.24
C LEU A 353 14.18 8.17 16.63
N GLU A 354 14.00 7.05 17.29
CA GLU A 354 13.66 7.03 18.72
C GLU A 354 14.77 7.70 19.54
N ALA A 355 14.40 8.59 20.44
CA ALA A 355 15.30 9.39 21.25
C ALA A 355 16.14 8.54 22.23
#